data_fdcadf71c5a96a9dd5c5d37b733e358b
#
_entry.id   fdcadf71c5a96a9dd5c5d37b733e358b
#
_cell.length_a   1.000
_cell.length_b   1.000
_cell.length_c   1.000
_cell.angle_alpha   90.00
_cell.angle_beta   90.00
_cell.angle_gamma   90.00
#
_symmetry.space_group_name_H-M   'P 1'
#
loop_
_entity.id
_entity.type
_entity.pdbx_description
1 polymer ?
#
loop_
_entity_poly.entity_id
_entity_poly.type
_entity_poly.pdbx_seq_one_letter_code
_entity_poly.pdbx_strand_id
1 'polypeptide(L)'
;MLRITCPLDSIAIKILCILFLGIFSLTALTGHLALEVSAQHHGAPPPLASIGDRKVSLNFETNPNPIIIGQDINMKIAFFDENAKKNVNHVTFRMDISKDGKHFLSEFFHSHEGEVNLLFRDTTSRATSSSSDTYSVGASSDILTNAWIADPGSPITVRGGGIFSQSGTYKTLVELTTMDNDKTDLPQPIPYEFNISVS
;
A
#
# COMPACT_ATOMS: atom_id res chain seq x y z
N MET A 1 47.26 57.42 39.06
CA MET A 1 46.03 57.65 38.34
C MET A 1 46.31 57.45 36.89
N LEU A 2 46.13 56.24 36.36
CA LEU A 2 46.49 55.85 35.01
C LEU A 2 45.16 55.69 34.23
N ARG A 3 44.85 56.58 33.30
CA ARG A 3 43.72 56.46 32.40
C ARG A 3 44.19 55.67 31.18
N ILE A 4 43.75 54.46 31.06
CA ILE A 4 43.85 53.67 29.82
C ILE A 4 42.64 53.97 28.99
N THR A 5 42.78 54.78 27.96
CA THR A 5 41.78 54.98 26.93
C THR A 5 42.09 54.02 25.80
N CYS A 6 41.28 52.99 25.65
CA CYS A 6 41.35 52.11 24.52
C CYS A 6 40.44 52.68 23.39
N PRO A 7 40.93 53.10 22.25
CA PRO A 7 40.14 53.44 21.10
C PRO A 7 39.92 52.14 20.32
N LEU A 8 38.87 51.40 20.66
CA LEU A 8 38.37 50.38 19.72
C LEU A 8 37.65 51.11 18.60
N ASP A 9 38.27 51.11 17.45
CA ASP A 9 37.68 51.65 16.25
C ASP A 9 36.29 51.07 15.97
N SER A 10 35.31 51.93 15.99
CA SER A 10 33.88 51.62 15.75
C SER A 10 33.63 50.88 14.43
N ILE A 11 34.57 50.93 13.51
CA ILE A 11 34.50 50.24 12.20
C ILE A 11 34.72 48.72 12.32
N ALA A 12 35.66 48.27 13.16
CA ALA A 12 35.98 46.85 13.34
C ALA A 12 34.81 46.09 13.97
N ILE A 13 34.09 46.70 14.92
CA ILE A 13 32.90 46.11 15.55
C ILE A 13 31.75 46.03 14.57
N LYS A 14 31.56 47.03 13.72
CA LYS A 14 30.52 47.01 12.69
C LYS A 14 30.75 45.94 11.62
N ILE A 15 31.96 45.74 11.20
CA ILE A 15 32.37 44.70 10.25
C ILE A 15 32.17 43.32 10.86
N LEU A 16 32.52 43.14 12.12
CA LEU A 16 32.33 41.86 12.85
C LEU A 16 30.87 41.51 13.00
N CYS A 17 30.00 42.47 13.33
CA CYS A 17 28.53 42.26 13.39
C CYS A 17 27.91 41.90 12.05
N ILE A 18 28.35 42.52 10.95
CA ILE A 18 27.85 42.23 9.60
C ILE A 18 28.28 40.82 9.16
N LEU A 19 29.50 40.41 9.48
CA LEU A 19 29.99 39.04 9.21
C LEU A 19 29.25 37.99 10.01
N PHE A 20 28.91 38.24 11.28
CA PHE A 20 28.12 37.31 12.11
C PHE A 20 26.68 37.23 11.65
N LEU A 21 26.04 38.32 11.25
CA LEU A 21 24.67 38.31 10.69
C LEU A 21 24.60 37.61 9.33
N GLY A 22 25.66 37.73 8.51
CA GLY A 22 25.76 37.05 7.22
C GLY A 22 25.90 35.54 7.33
N ILE A 23 26.64 35.05 8.33
CA ILE A 23 26.80 33.60 8.55
C ILE A 23 25.53 32.97 9.14
N PHE A 24 24.82 33.69 10.00
CA PHE A 24 23.55 33.20 10.57
C PHE A 24 22.41 33.15 9.56
N SER A 25 22.39 34.03 8.56
CA SER A 25 21.37 33.99 7.49
C SER A 25 21.63 32.88 6.46
N LEU A 26 22.86 32.43 6.30
CA LEU A 26 23.20 31.37 5.34
C LEU A 26 22.89 29.97 5.90
N THR A 27 22.93 29.80 7.22
CA THR A 27 22.57 28.52 7.86
C THR A 27 21.07 28.32 8.01
N ALA A 28 20.25 29.37 7.98
CA ALA A 28 18.80 29.27 8.03
C ALA A 28 18.17 28.87 6.70
N LEU A 29 18.90 29.00 5.57
CA LEU A 29 18.36 28.67 4.24
C LEU A 29 18.64 27.23 3.79
N THR A 30 19.49 26.49 4.53
CA THR A 30 19.76 25.09 4.21
C THR A 30 18.88 24.09 4.97
N GLY A 31 17.99 24.58 5.84
CA GLY A 31 17.16 23.75 6.71
C GLY A 31 15.78 23.37 6.14
N HIS A 32 15.38 23.78 4.95
CA HIS A 32 14.03 23.60 4.43
C HIS A 32 13.95 23.01 3.02
N LEU A 33 14.95 22.26 2.62
CA LEU A 33 14.79 21.28 1.54
C LEU A 33 14.68 19.88 2.13
N ALA A 34 13.80 19.69 3.10
CA ALA A 34 13.10 18.44 3.19
C ALA A 34 12.20 18.43 1.95
N LEU A 35 12.73 17.93 0.85
CA LEU A 35 11.92 17.33 -0.18
C LEU A 35 11.12 16.27 0.56
N GLU A 36 9.86 16.58 0.88
CA GLU A 36 8.85 15.55 0.97
C GLU A 36 8.89 14.87 -0.39
N VAL A 37 9.72 13.85 -0.50
CA VAL A 37 9.53 12.82 -1.49
C VAL A 37 8.21 12.19 -1.08
N SER A 38 7.11 12.79 -1.55
CA SER A 38 5.87 12.10 -1.76
C SER A 38 6.31 10.88 -2.57
N ALA A 39 6.47 9.75 -1.90
CA ALA A 39 6.64 8.47 -2.54
C ALA A 39 5.36 8.23 -3.33
N GLN A 40 5.31 8.81 -4.52
CA GLN A 40 4.45 8.30 -5.55
C GLN A 40 4.88 6.84 -5.72
N HIS A 41 4.02 5.91 -5.32
CA HIS A 41 4.18 4.49 -5.59
C HIS A 41 4.07 4.19 -7.10
N HIS A 42 4.76 4.97 -7.91
CA HIS A 42 5.08 4.62 -9.27
C HIS A 42 6.46 3.96 -9.23
N GLY A 43 6.47 2.63 -9.02
CA GLY A 43 7.63 1.82 -9.30
C GLY A 43 8.42 1.23 -8.15
N ALA A 44 7.86 1.07 -6.95
CA ALA A 44 8.45 0.06 -6.07
C ALA A 44 8.34 -1.29 -6.80
N PRO A 45 9.44 -2.06 -6.91
CA PRO A 45 9.36 -3.37 -7.53
C PRO A 45 8.30 -4.19 -6.78
N PRO A 46 7.51 -5.01 -7.49
CA PRO A 46 6.50 -5.84 -6.84
C PRO A 46 7.15 -6.69 -5.76
N PRO A 47 6.47 -6.95 -4.63
CA PRO A 47 6.97 -7.84 -3.61
C PRO A 47 7.38 -9.18 -4.23
N LEU A 48 8.58 -9.65 -3.92
CA LEU A 48 9.18 -10.84 -4.51
C LEU A 48 9.47 -11.87 -3.42
N ALA A 49 8.98 -13.09 -3.62
CA ALA A 49 9.29 -14.21 -2.75
C ALA A 49 10.02 -15.33 -3.49
N SER A 50 10.84 -16.08 -2.77
CA SER A 50 11.52 -17.28 -3.29
C SER A 50 10.84 -18.54 -2.76
N ILE A 51 10.45 -19.43 -3.67
CA ILE A 51 9.80 -20.70 -3.38
C ILE A 51 10.64 -21.80 -4.02
N GLY A 52 11.54 -22.40 -3.26
CA GLY A 52 12.61 -23.21 -3.82
C GLY A 52 13.45 -22.38 -4.79
N ASP A 53 13.59 -22.84 -6.02
CA ASP A 53 14.34 -22.13 -7.09
C ASP A 53 13.49 -21.12 -7.85
N ARG A 54 12.20 -21.01 -7.54
CA ARG A 54 11.29 -20.07 -8.23
C ARG A 54 11.24 -18.73 -7.50
N LYS A 55 11.15 -17.69 -8.30
CA LYS A 55 10.90 -16.32 -7.83
C LYS A 55 9.50 -15.93 -8.25
N VAL A 56 8.63 -15.70 -7.28
CA VAL A 56 7.23 -15.31 -7.51
C VAL A 56 7.03 -13.89 -7.02
N SER A 57 6.64 -13.00 -7.92
CA SER A 57 6.25 -11.63 -7.60
C SER A 57 4.74 -11.49 -7.54
N LEU A 58 4.28 -10.58 -6.68
CA LEU A 58 2.90 -10.14 -6.61
C LEU A 58 2.75 -8.83 -7.38
N ASN A 59 2.06 -8.84 -8.51
CA ASN A 59 1.64 -7.65 -9.21
C ASN A 59 0.32 -7.16 -8.64
N PHE A 60 0.29 -5.90 -8.23
CA PHE A 60 -0.86 -5.28 -7.60
C PHE A 60 -1.17 -3.94 -8.26
N GLU A 61 -2.41 -3.76 -8.68
CA GLU A 61 -2.88 -2.54 -9.33
C GLU A 61 -4.23 -2.12 -8.76
N THR A 62 -4.45 -0.82 -8.59
CA THR A 62 -5.76 -0.24 -8.25
C THR A 62 -6.15 0.83 -9.26
N ASN A 63 -7.44 0.91 -9.54
CA ASN A 63 -8.02 1.97 -10.34
C ASN A 63 -9.32 2.45 -9.68
N PRO A 64 -9.38 3.72 -9.20
CA PRO A 64 -8.33 4.75 -9.24
C PRO A 64 -7.11 4.45 -8.36
N ASN A 65 -5.98 5.11 -8.64
CA ASN A 65 -4.78 5.11 -7.81
C ASN A 65 -4.26 6.56 -7.67
N PRO A 66 -4.26 7.17 -6.46
CA PRO A 66 -4.75 6.60 -5.20
C PRO A 66 -6.24 6.26 -5.26
N ILE A 67 -6.69 5.40 -4.35
CA ILE A 67 -8.11 5.09 -4.18
C ILE A 67 -8.84 6.36 -3.74
N ILE A 68 -10.00 6.61 -4.34
CA ILE A 68 -10.86 7.77 -4.02
C ILE A 68 -12.09 7.28 -3.27
N ILE A 69 -12.32 7.86 -2.07
CA ILE A 69 -13.47 7.53 -1.22
C ILE A 69 -14.78 7.72 -1.98
N GLY A 70 -15.70 6.77 -1.86
CA GLY A 70 -17.02 6.82 -2.48
C GLY A 70 -17.08 6.46 -3.95
N GLN A 71 -15.95 6.06 -4.55
CA GLN A 71 -15.92 5.54 -5.92
C GLN A 71 -15.80 4.01 -5.94
N ASP A 72 -16.26 3.40 -7.01
CA ASP A 72 -15.97 2.00 -7.30
C ASP A 72 -14.47 1.83 -7.56
N ILE A 73 -13.88 0.77 -7.00
CA ILE A 73 -12.45 0.51 -7.07
C ILE A 73 -12.25 -0.84 -7.76
N ASN A 74 -11.52 -0.82 -8.85
CA ASN A 74 -11.02 -2.05 -9.46
C ASN A 74 -9.63 -2.35 -8.90
N MET A 75 -9.44 -3.54 -8.38
CA MET A 75 -8.19 -4.02 -7.83
C MET A 75 -7.80 -5.31 -8.54
N LYS A 76 -6.60 -5.32 -9.11
CA LYS A 76 -6.03 -6.47 -9.79
C LYS A 76 -4.89 -7.03 -8.97
N ILE A 77 -4.90 -8.34 -8.77
CA ILE A 77 -3.88 -9.11 -8.05
C ILE A 77 -3.43 -10.23 -8.97
N ALA A 78 -2.13 -10.33 -9.26
CA ALA A 78 -1.60 -11.41 -10.08
C ALA A 78 -0.27 -11.92 -9.51
N PHE A 79 -0.13 -13.24 -9.44
CA PHE A 79 1.12 -13.89 -9.05
C PHE A 79 1.90 -14.27 -10.30
N PHE A 80 3.11 -13.77 -10.41
CA PHE A 80 3.93 -13.91 -11.60
C PHE A 80 5.23 -14.65 -11.30
N ASP A 81 5.50 -15.71 -12.06
CA ASP A 81 6.75 -16.46 -12.00
C ASP A 81 7.82 -15.76 -12.82
N GLU A 82 8.78 -15.15 -12.14
CA GLU A 82 9.87 -14.39 -12.77
C GLU A 82 10.83 -15.27 -13.58
N ASN A 83 10.91 -16.55 -13.27
CA ASN A 83 11.74 -17.50 -14.01
C ASN A 83 11.03 -17.97 -15.29
N ALA A 84 9.76 -18.36 -15.17
CA ALA A 84 8.96 -18.87 -16.28
C ALA A 84 8.34 -17.77 -17.15
N LYS A 85 8.36 -16.50 -16.69
CA LYS A 85 7.77 -15.31 -17.35
C LYS A 85 6.29 -15.49 -17.68
N LYS A 86 5.53 -16.03 -16.74
CA LYS A 86 4.08 -16.25 -16.84
C LYS A 86 3.41 -16.19 -15.47
N ASN A 87 2.10 -16.06 -15.44
CA ASN A 87 1.34 -16.18 -14.21
C ASN A 87 1.49 -17.58 -13.62
N VAL A 88 1.46 -17.63 -12.29
CA VAL A 88 1.42 -18.89 -11.51
C VAL A 88 -0.01 -19.40 -11.55
N ASN A 89 -0.25 -20.61 -12.01
CA ASN A 89 -1.59 -21.19 -12.05
C ASN A 89 -2.01 -21.75 -10.68
N HIS A 90 -3.32 -21.96 -10.51
CA HIS A 90 -3.91 -22.59 -9.34
C HIS A 90 -3.41 -21.99 -8.02
N VAL A 91 -3.61 -20.69 -7.87
CA VAL A 91 -3.21 -19.96 -6.66
C VAL A 91 -4.40 -19.80 -5.71
N THR A 92 -4.17 -20.08 -4.44
CA THR A 92 -5.06 -19.65 -3.36
C THR A 92 -4.27 -18.74 -2.44
N PHE A 93 -4.89 -17.63 -2.05
CA PHE A 93 -4.28 -16.67 -1.14
C PHE A 93 -5.32 -16.05 -0.22
N ARG A 94 -4.87 -15.68 0.97
CA ARG A 94 -5.63 -14.84 1.89
C ARG A 94 -5.25 -13.39 1.67
N MET A 95 -6.23 -12.51 1.67
CA MET A 95 -6.02 -11.06 1.62
C MET A 95 -6.63 -10.42 2.85
N ASP A 96 -5.79 -9.71 3.61
CA ASP A 96 -6.19 -8.88 4.74
C ASP A 96 -5.96 -7.41 4.41
N ILE A 97 -6.96 -6.57 4.66
CA ILE A 97 -6.86 -5.12 4.57
C ILE A 97 -7.13 -4.53 5.94
N SER A 98 -6.21 -3.74 6.44
CA SER A 98 -6.31 -3.13 7.76
C SER A 98 -5.84 -1.67 7.77
N LYS A 99 -6.35 -0.89 8.73
CA LYS A 99 -5.90 0.47 9.01
C LYS A 99 -6.00 0.73 10.52
N ASP A 100 -4.96 1.31 11.10
CA ASP A 100 -4.91 1.68 12.53
C ASP A 100 -5.28 0.53 13.47
N GLY A 101 -4.91 -0.72 13.10
CA GLY A 101 -5.21 -1.93 13.86
C GLY A 101 -6.61 -2.51 13.66
N LYS A 102 -7.50 -1.85 12.92
CA LYS A 102 -8.81 -2.39 12.54
C LYS A 102 -8.70 -3.16 11.22
N HIS A 103 -9.26 -4.37 11.18
CA HIS A 103 -9.39 -5.16 9.96
C HIS A 103 -10.69 -4.81 9.25
N PHE A 104 -10.62 -4.62 7.94
CA PHE A 104 -11.75 -4.28 7.08
C PHE A 104 -12.11 -5.39 6.09
N LEU A 105 -11.13 -6.20 5.69
CA LEU A 105 -11.30 -7.37 4.84
C LEU A 105 -10.38 -8.47 5.33
N SER A 106 -10.87 -9.71 5.33
CA SER A 106 -10.05 -10.91 5.57
C SER A 106 -10.72 -12.08 4.86
N GLU A 107 -10.27 -12.38 3.64
CA GLU A 107 -10.90 -13.38 2.77
C GLU A 107 -9.89 -14.21 2.01
N PHE A 108 -10.29 -15.44 1.67
CA PHE A 108 -9.53 -16.30 0.76
C PHE A 108 -10.05 -16.19 -0.65
N PHE A 109 -9.13 -16.10 -1.60
CA PHE A 109 -9.41 -16.06 -3.04
C PHE A 109 -8.65 -17.16 -3.75
N HIS A 110 -9.28 -17.73 -4.77
CA HIS A 110 -8.70 -18.78 -5.60
C HIS A 110 -8.79 -18.39 -7.08
N SER A 111 -7.71 -18.65 -7.82
CA SER A 111 -7.67 -18.46 -9.27
C SER A 111 -6.90 -19.57 -9.96
N HIS A 112 -7.50 -20.15 -10.98
CA HIS A 112 -6.82 -21.13 -11.83
C HIS A 112 -5.75 -20.49 -12.74
N GLU A 113 -5.90 -19.20 -13.07
CA GLU A 113 -5.02 -18.47 -13.99
C GLU A 113 -4.00 -17.56 -13.28
N GLY A 114 -3.99 -17.58 -11.94
CA GLY A 114 -3.05 -16.79 -11.15
C GLY A 114 -3.38 -15.30 -11.06
N GLU A 115 -4.55 -14.89 -11.52
CA GLU A 115 -5.02 -13.50 -11.50
C GLU A 115 -6.43 -13.42 -10.89
N VAL A 116 -6.62 -12.43 -10.01
CA VAL A 116 -7.91 -12.11 -9.41
C VAL A 116 -8.20 -10.63 -9.64
N ASN A 117 -9.38 -10.33 -10.15
CA ASN A 117 -9.91 -8.99 -10.28
C ASN A 117 -11.01 -8.79 -9.22
N LEU A 118 -10.83 -7.80 -8.34
CA LEU A 118 -11.80 -7.43 -7.31
C LEU A 118 -12.45 -6.10 -7.68
N LEU A 119 -13.77 -6.03 -7.57
CA LEU A 119 -14.52 -4.80 -7.70
C LEU A 119 -15.11 -4.42 -6.34
N PHE A 120 -14.52 -3.44 -5.67
CA PHE A 120 -15.07 -2.88 -4.44
C PHE A 120 -16.12 -1.83 -4.78
N ARG A 121 -17.32 -2.00 -4.23
CA ARG A 121 -18.42 -1.06 -4.37
C ARG A 121 -18.83 -0.51 -3.01
N ASP A 122 -18.68 0.79 -2.87
CA ASP A 122 -19.20 1.46 -1.68
C ASP A 122 -20.74 1.56 -1.77
N THR A 123 -21.41 0.94 -0.80
CA THR A 123 -22.88 0.98 -0.69
C THR A 123 -23.35 2.02 0.32
N THR A 124 -22.46 2.80 0.92
CA THR A 124 -22.81 3.79 1.96
C THR A 124 -23.78 4.86 1.49
N SER A 125 -23.83 5.16 0.18
CA SER A 125 -24.79 6.09 -0.42
C SER A 125 -26.25 5.57 -0.48
N ARG A 126 -26.50 4.29 -0.16
CA ARG A 126 -27.82 3.65 -0.17
C ARG A 126 -28.27 3.06 1.16
N ALA A 127 -27.45 3.13 2.19
CA ALA A 127 -27.78 2.54 3.49
C ALA A 127 -28.71 3.46 4.28
N THR A 128 -30.01 3.25 4.13
CA THR A 128 -30.93 3.50 5.22
C THR A 128 -30.55 2.60 6.39
N SER A 129 -29.89 3.20 7.39
CA SER A 129 -29.90 2.77 8.80
C SER A 129 -29.85 1.26 9.09
N SER A 130 -28.75 0.59 8.84
CA SER A 130 -28.27 -0.45 9.74
C SER A 130 -26.75 -0.48 9.64
N SER A 131 -26.12 -0.10 10.72
CA SER A 131 -24.67 -0.13 10.93
C SER A 131 -24.20 -1.58 10.96
N SER A 132 -23.99 -2.20 9.82
CA SER A 132 -23.15 -3.40 9.80
C SER A 132 -21.84 -3.04 9.14
N ASP A 133 -20.77 -3.04 9.92
CA ASP A 133 -19.38 -3.03 9.43
C ASP A 133 -19.08 -4.29 8.58
N THR A 134 -20.10 -4.99 8.13
CA THR A 134 -20.01 -6.24 7.39
C THR A 134 -20.06 -5.98 5.89
N TYR A 135 -19.15 -6.60 5.17
CA TYR A 135 -19.15 -6.65 3.73
C TYR A 135 -19.76 -7.97 3.22
N SER A 136 -20.09 -8.04 1.95
CA SER A 136 -20.49 -9.26 1.25
C SER A 136 -19.65 -9.46 0.01
N VAL A 137 -19.31 -10.71 -0.27
CA VAL A 137 -18.55 -11.09 -1.47
C VAL A 137 -19.50 -11.77 -2.45
N GLY A 138 -19.54 -11.24 -3.67
CA GLY A 138 -20.36 -11.78 -4.75
C GLY A 138 -19.50 -12.61 -5.70
N ALA A 139 -19.28 -13.87 -5.34
CA ALA A 139 -18.61 -14.87 -6.15
C ALA A 139 -19.07 -16.27 -5.75
N SER A 140 -18.73 -17.27 -6.54
CA SER A 140 -18.83 -18.68 -6.14
C SER A 140 -17.73 -19.02 -5.16
N SER A 141 -18.01 -19.87 -4.18
CA SER A 141 -16.99 -20.42 -3.29
C SER A 141 -16.59 -21.83 -3.72
N ASP A 142 -15.31 -22.10 -3.65
CA ASP A 142 -14.79 -23.46 -3.85
C ASP A 142 -14.80 -24.22 -2.54
N ILE A 143 -15.35 -25.44 -2.58
CA ILE A 143 -15.46 -26.31 -1.41
C ILE A 143 -14.08 -26.85 -1.01
N LEU A 144 -13.16 -27.04 -1.95
CA LEU A 144 -11.83 -27.61 -1.69
C LEU A 144 -10.88 -26.62 -1.04
N THR A 145 -10.89 -25.39 -1.53
CA THR A 145 -10.00 -24.32 -1.08
C THR A 145 -10.62 -23.44 -0.02
N ASN A 146 -11.96 -23.54 0.17
CA ASN A 146 -12.75 -22.63 1.02
C ASN A 146 -12.49 -21.15 0.67
N ALA A 147 -12.35 -20.86 -0.61
CA ALA A 147 -12.01 -19.56 -1.15
C ALA A 147 -13.03 -19.10 -2.17
N TRP A 148 -13.11 -17.80 -2.41
CA TRP A 148 -13.92 -17.22 -3.49
C TRP A 148 -13.22 -17.44 -4.82
N ILE A 149 -13.93 -18.06 -5.77
CA ILE A 149 -13.36 -18.38 -7.09
C ILE A 149 -13.39 -17.16 -7.98
N ALA A 150 -12.24 -16.83 -8.57
CA ALA A 150 -12.14 -15.85 -9.64
C ALA A 150 -12.34 -16.54 -10.99
N ASP A 151 -13.45 -16.24 -11.63
CA ASP A 151 -13.69 -16.63 -13.01
C ASP A 151 -12.90 -15.73 -13.97
N PRO A 152 -12.27 -16.27 -15.01
CA PRO A 152 -11.54 -15.49 -16.00
C PRO A 152 -12.38 -14.36 -16.58
N GLY A 153 -11.85 -13.13 -16.53
CA GLY A 153 -12.51 -11.96 -17.09
C GLY A 153 -13.69 -11.41 -16.30
N SER A 154 -14.08 -12.04 -15.18
CA SER A 154 -15.17 -11.56 -14.33
C SER A 154 -14.64 -11.11 -12.98
N PRO A 155 -14.90 -9.86 -12.54
CA PRO A 155 -14.46 -9.41 -11.24
C PRO A 155 -15.30 -10.01 -10.10
N ILE A 156 -14.66 -10.41 -9.01
CA ILE A 156 -15.33 -10.70 -7.75
C ILE A 156 -15.80 -9.37 -7.15
N THR A 157 -17.08 -9.23 -6.89
CA THR A 157 -17.61 -7.99 -6.33
C THR A 157 -17.64 -8.05 -4.81
N VAL A 158 -16.96 -7.09 -4.16
CA VAL A 158 -17.01 -6.87 -2.71
C VAL A 158 -17.88 -5.63 -2.43
N ARG A 159 -18.94 -5.79 -1.64
CA ARG A 159 -19.94 -4.72 -1.39
C ARG A 159 -20.05 -4.42 0.08
N GLY A 160 -20.06 -3.14 0.42
CA GLY A 160 -20.30 -2.66 1.78
C GLY A 160 -19.07 -2.65 2.66
N GLY A 161 -19.31 -2.59 3.98
CA GLY A 161 -18.26 -2.63 4.99
C GLY A 161 -17.42 -1.36 5.14
N GLY A 162 -17.62 -0.34 4.28
CA GLY A 162 -16.85 0.90 4.34
C GLY A 162 -15.34 0.66 4.31
N ILE A 163 -14.88 -0.34 3.53
CA ILE A 163 -13.49 -0.81 3.54
C ILE A 163 -12.51 0.35 3.32
N PHE A 164 -12.78 1.19 2.31
CA PHE A 164 -11.97 2.37 1.99
C PHE A 164 -12.73 3.68 2.29
N SER A 165 -13.34 3.78 3.47
CA SER A 165 -14.18 4.92 3.86
C SER A 165 -13.43 6.08 4.51
N GLN A 166 -12.15 5.92 4.79
CA GLN A 166 -11.31 6.92 5.45
C GLN A 166 -10.05 7.17 4.65
N SER A 167 -9.64 8.43 4.53
CA SER A 167 -8.37 8.79 3.91
C SER A 167 -7.17 8.28 4.72
N GLY A 168 -6.06 8.09 4.03
CA GLY A 168 -4.79 7.67 4.64
C GLY A 168 -4.26 6.36 4.08
N THR A 169 -3.37 5.72 4.81
CA THR A 169 -2.68 4.51 4.38
C THR A 169 -3.31 3.27 5.00
N TYR A 170 -3.68 2.33 4.16
CA TYR A 170 -4.13 0.99 4.54
C TYR A 170 -2.99 0.00 4.35
N LYS A 171 -2.80 -0.87 5.33
CA LYS A 171 -1.89 -2.02 5.20
C LYS A 171 -2.62 -3.17 4.55
N THR A 172 -1.99 -3.79 3.57
CA THR A 172 -2.49 -4.97 2.89
C THR A 172 -1.48 -6.09 3.03
N LEU A 173 -1.96 -7.22 3.50
CA LEU A 173 -1.23 -8.47 3.56
C LEU A 173 -1.90 -9.45 2.61
N VAL A 174 -1.14 -10.00 1.68
CA VAL A 174 -1.56 -11.11 0.82
C VAL A 174 -0.69 -12.31 1.13
N GLU A 175 -1.29 -13.38 1.60
CA GLU A 175 -0.60 -14.62 1.95
C GLU A 175 -0.93 -15.70 0.94
N LEU A 176 0.02 -16.05 0.08
CA LEU A 176 -0.11 -17.15 -0.86
C LEU A 176 -0.04 -18.49 -0.10
N THR A 177 -1.10 -19.29 -0.19
CA THR A 177 -1.24 -20.56 0.53
C THR A 177 -1.08 -21.79 -0.36
N THR A 178 -1.53 -21.72 -1.63
CA THR A 178 -1.33 -22.78 -2.62
C THR A 178 -0.83 -22.20 -3.94
N MET A 179 -0.12 -23.02 -4.71
CA MET A 179 0.26 -22.70 -6.09
C MET A 179 0.46 -23.98 -6.91
N ASP A 180 0.19 -23.91 -8.21
CA ASP A 180 0.29 -25.02 -9.18
C ASP A 180 -0.61 -26.21 -8.90
N ASN A 181 -1.28 -26.26 -7.74
CA ASN A 181 -2.12 -27.37 -7.32
C ASN A 181 -3.13 -26.90 -6.24
N ASP A 182 -4.40 -27.16 -6.46
CA ASP A 182 -5.50 -26.77 -5.56
C ASP A 182 -5.57 -27.62 -4.27
N LYS A 183 -4.85 -28.74 -4.20
CA LYS A 183 -5.00 -29.74 -3.15
C LYS A 183 -3.86 -29.77 -2.14
N THR A 184 -2.81 -29.00 -2.39
CA THR A 184 -1.60 -29.06 -1.56
C THR A 184 -1.22 -27.66 -1.12
N ASP A 185 -1.35 -27.41 0.18
CA ASP A 185 -0.87 -26.18 0.79
C ASP A 185 0.64 -26.08 0.70
N LEU A 186 1.13 -24.86 0.58
CA LEU A 186 2.55 -24.58 0.77
C LEU A 186 2.95 -24.93 2.21
N PRO A 187 4.18 -25.39 2.44
CA PRO A 187 4.66 -25.73 3.80
C PRO A 187 4.53 -24.57 4.79
N GLN A 188 4.60 -23.35 4.27
CA GLN A 188 4.31 -22.11 4.97
C GLN A 188 3.70 -21.12 3.99
N PRO A 189 2.66 -20.35 4.38
CA PRO A 189 2.15 -19.26 3.59
C PRO A 189 3.24 -18.22 3.29
N ILE A 190 3.20 -17.65 2.11
CA ILE A 190 4.18 -16.67 1.68
C ILE A 190 3.55 -15.29 1.74
N PRO A 191 4.03 -14.41 2.65
CA PRO A 191 3.48 -13.10 2.83
C PRO A 191 4.02 -12.09 1.80
N TYR A 192 3.12 -11.27 1.28
CA TYR A 192 3.41 -10.07 0.52
C TYR A 192 2.72 -8.90 1.21
N GLU A 193 3.52 -7.95 1.71
CA GLU A 193 3.02 -6.78 2.41
C GLU A 193 3.21 -5.53 1.57
N PHE A 194 2.18 -4.70 1.50
CA PHE A 194 2.23 -3.41 0.83
C PHE A 194 1.18 -2.44 1.40
N ASN A 195 1.27 -1.18 1.00
CA ASN A 195 0.38 -0.14 1.45
C ASN A 195 -0.49 0.37 0.29
N ILE A 196 -1.75 0.68 0.61
CA ILE A 196 -2.70 1.31 -0.30
C ILE A 196 -2.99 2.72 0.21
N SER A 197 -2.87 3.71 -0.67
CA SER A 197 -3.22 5.10 -0.36
C SER A 197 -4.66 5.39 -0.73
N VAL A 198 -5.40 6.03 0.18
CA VAL A 198 -6.81 6.42 0.03
C VAL A 198 -6.93 7.93 0.28
N SER A 199 -7.60 8.63 -0.62
CA SER A 199 -7.80 10.09 -0.56
C SER A 199 -9.28 10.50 -0.62
#